data_5d09667b3f50e109627563bddb20f64e
#
_entry.id   5d09667b3f50e109627563bddb20f64e
#
_cell.length_a   1.000
_cell.length_b   1.000
_cell.length_c   1.000
_cell.angle_alpha   90.00
_cell.angle_beta   90.00
_cell.angle_gamma   90.00
#
_symmetry.space_group_name_H-M   'P 1'
#
loop_
_entity.id
_entity.type
_entity.pdbx_description
1 polymer ?
#
loop_
_entity_poly.entity_id
_entity_poly.type
_entity_poly.pdbx_seq_one_letter_code
_entity_poly.pdbx_strand_id
1 'polypeptide(L)'
;MIVVIHENKEWMTPFAAAFNEQNLDYDFWYLPEMSLDLTATPPQAVYWNRMSASSHTRGHRYEPELTAGVLAWLKRHGRAVVNGPKALDLEISKIRQYQELETYGIRVPKTFCSLRKNDLLNASNIIGFPLITKHNRAGKGLGVRKFDDYSALENYLNSDSFENSPDGITLLQQYIQSPSQSITRMEFVNSKFLYSVEVDTSEGFELCPAEACELESNCPTEERNKFTILQEF
;
A
#
# COMPACT_ATOMS: atom_id res chain seq x y z
N MET A 1 18.47 -19.22 9.54
CA MET A 1 18.69 -17.91 8.88
C MET A 1 17.39 -17.37 8.34
N ILE A 2 17.11 -16.09 8.51
CA ILE A 2 15.99 -15.34 7.92
C ILE A 2 16.57 -14.41 6.85
N VAL A 3 15.95 -14.35 5.68
CA VAL A 3 16.32 -13.38 4.63
C VAL A 3 15.16 -12.41 4.42
N VAL A 4 15.37 -11.12 4.66
CA VAL A 4 14.35 -10.09 4.46
C VAL A 4 14.54 -9.45 3.09
N ILE A 5 13.53 -9.57 2.24
CA ILE A 5 13.50 -8.98 0.90
C ILE A 5 12.84 -7.61 1.01
N HIS A 6 13.56 -6.53 0.71
CA HIS A 6 13.08 -5.17 0.92
C HIS A 6 13.62 -4.16 -0.12
N GLU A 7 13.05 -2.95 -0.12
CA GLU A 7 13.47 -1.81 -0.95
C GLU A 7 13.75 -0.54 -0.13
N ASN A 8 13.61 -0.61 1.20
CA ASN A 8 13.87 0.52 2.08
C ASN A 8 14.82 0.12 3.22
N LYS A 9 16.03 0.70 3.24
CA LYS A 9 17.08 0.39 4.22
C LYS A 9 16.72 0.90 5.63
N GLU A 10 16.04 2.03 5.73
CA GLU A 10 15.68 2.65 7.02
C GLU A 10 14.74 1.77 7.83
N TRP A 11 13.78 1.13 7.15
CA TRP A 11 12.83 0.23 7.80
C TRP A 11 13.48 -1.03 8.39
N MET A 12 14.73 -1.34 8.03
CA MET A 12 15.41 -2.55 8.49
C MET A 12 16.02 -2.39 9.89
N THR A 13 16.26 -1.17 10.33
CA THR A 13 16.89 -0.91 11.65
C THR A 13 16.15 -1.55 12.83
N PRO A 14 14.81 -1.36 13.00
CA PRO A 14 14.09 -2.01 14.10
C PRO A 14 14.03 -3.53 13.95
N PHE A 15 14.02 -4.07 12.72
CA PHE A 15 14.07 -5.53 12.53
C PHE A 15 15.42 -6.11 12.89
N ALA A 16 16.52 -5.44 12.53
CA ALA A 16 17.86 -5.84 12.94
C ALA A 16 17.99 -5.89 14.47
N ALA A 17 17.48 -4.85 15.16
CA ALA A 17 17.46 -4.82 16.63
C ALA A 17 16.68 -6.01 17.22
N ALA A 18 15.46 -6.27 16.71
CA ALA A 18 14.63 -7.37 17.17
C ALA A 18 15.25 -8.76 16.88
N PHE A 19 15.87 -8.95 15.72
CA PHE A 19 16.55 -10.21 15.39
C PHE A 19 17.77 -10.45 16.28
N ASN A 20 18.54 -9.40 16.56
CA ASN A 20 19.69 -9.48 17.47
C ASN A 20 19.25 -9.82 18.90
N GLU A 21 18.19 -9.19 19.41
CA GLU A 21 17.62 -9.48 20.72
C GLU A 21 17.17 -10.94 20.85
N GLN A 22 16.61 -11.50 19.76
CA GLN A 22 16.16 -12.89 19.70
C GLN A 22 17.27 -13.88 19.31
N ASN A 23 18.53 -13.44 19.14
CA ASN A 23 19.65 -14.24 18.66
C ASN A 23 19.34 -15.01 17.36
N LEU A 24 18.66 -14.37 16.43
CA LEU A 24 18.30 -14.95 15.14
C LEU A 24 19.34 -14.59 14.07
N ASP A 25 19.71 -15.58 13.29
CA ASP A 25 20.53 -15.42 12.09
C ASP A 25 19.71 -14.77 10.98
N TYR A 26 20.16 -13.65 10.41
CA TYR A 26 19.44 -12.94 9.36
C TYR A 26 20.36 -12.31 8.32
N ASP A 27 19.78 -12.00 7.13
CA ASP A 27 20.38 -11.26 6.05
C ASP A 27 19.33 -10.34 5.41
N PHE A 28 19.77 -9.24 4.78
CA PHE A 28 18.91 -8.29 4.08
C PHE A 28 19.20 -8.30 2.59
N TRP A 29 18.18 -8.63 1.79
CA TRP A 29 18.24 -8.54 0.33
C TRP A 29 17.62 -7.21 -0.12
N TYR A 30 18.49 -6.23 -0.37
CA TYR A 30 18.11 -4.92 -0.86
C TYR A 30 17.91 -4.96 -2.37
N LEU A 31 16.67 -5.05 -2.82
CA LEU A 31 16.32 -5.29 -4.23
C LEU A 31 16.85 -4.26 -5.22
N PRO A 32 16.91 -2.94 -4.92
CA PRO A 32 17.46 -1.96 -5.85
C PRO A 32 18.93 -2.19 -6.27
N GLU A 33 19.68 -2.92 -5.46
CA GLU A 33 21.08 -3.28 -5.76
C GLU A 33 21.25 -4.77 -6.08
N MET A 34 20.16 -5.53 -6.15
CA MET A 34 20.19 -6.98 -6.33
C MET A 34 20.20 -7.36 -7.80
N SER A 35 21.03 -8.35 -8.13
CA SER A 35 20.96 -9.12 -9.38
C SER A 35 20.50 -10.54 -9.10
N LEU A 36 19.54 -11.04 -9.88
CA LEU A 36 19.01 -12.38 -9.73
C LEU A 36 19.62 -13.33 -10.77
N ASP A 37 20.44 -14.27 -10.30
CA ASP A 37 20.93 -15.39 -11.13
C ASP A 37 19.93 -16.55 -11.07
N LEU A 38 19.16 -16.73 -12.14
CA LEU A 38 18.17 -17.80 -12.26
C LEU A 38 18.79 -19.19 -12.44
N THR A 39 20.10 -19.29 -12.69
CA THR A 39 20.82 -20.57 -12.80
C THR A 39 21.27 -21.09 -11.43
N ALA A 40 21.40 -20.19 -10.45
CA ALA A 40 21.75 -20.54 -9.08
C ALA A 40 20.59 -21.12 -8.30
N THR A 41 20.93 -21.85 -7.23
CA THR A 41 19.95 -22.30 -6.23
C THR A 41 19.94 -21.32 -5.05
N PRO A 42 18.77 -20.80 -4.64
CA PRO A 42 18.71 -19.90 -3.50
C PRO A 42 19.17 -20.58 -2.21
N PRO A 43 19.82 -19.86 -1.29
CA PRO A 43 20.22 -20.37 0.02
C PRO A 43 19.05 -21.04 0.76
N GLN A 44 19.36 -21.98 1.65
CA GLN A 44 18.35 -22.57 2.53
C GLN A 44 18.05 -21.61 3.67
N ALA A 45 16.90 -20.94 3.60
CA ALA A 45 16.46 -19.91 4.55
C ALA A 45 14.93 -19.80 4.57
N VAL A 46 14.40 -19.05 5.53
CA VAL A 46 13.04 -18.50 5.50
C VAL A 46 13.12 -17.09 4.92
N TYR A 47 12.38 -16.85 3.87
CA TYR A 47 12.36 -15.56 3.19
C TYR A 47 11.14 -14.75 3.63
N TRP A 48 11.38 -13.49 4.00
CA TRP A 48 10.32 -12.58 4.41
C TRP A 48 10.21 -11.42 3.43
N ASN A 49 9.14 -11.40 2.65
CA ASN A 49 8.86 -10.32 1.71
C ASN A 49 8.31 -9.09 2.44
N ARG A 50 8.98 -7.95 2.25
CA ARG A 50 8.65 -6.62 2.80
C ARG A 50 8.48 -5.57 1.70
N MET A 51 8.21 -5.99 0.46
CA MET A 51 7.91 -5.06 -0.63
C MET A 51 6.65 -4.24 -0.34
N SER A 52 6.69 -2.95 -0.70
CA SER A 52 5.60 -2.01 -0.49
C SER A 52 5.04 -1.48 -1.81
N ALA A 53 3.72 -1.29 -1.87
CA ALA A 53 3.04 -0.61 -2.98
C ALA A 53 3.50 0.84 -3.18
N SER A 54 4.05 1.46 -2.14
CA SER A 54 4.56 2.85 -2.18
C SER A 54 6.04 2.96 -2.56
N SER A 55 6.70 1.88 -2.97
CA SER A 55 8.12 1.87 -3.35
C SER A 55 8.47 2.93 -4.42
N HIS A 56 7.53 3.24 -5.32
CA HIS A 56 7.69 4.26 -6.34
C HIS A 56 7.94 5.68 -5.79
N THR A 57 7.46 5.99 -4.58
CA THR A 57 7.70 7.32 -3.94
C THR A 57 9.15 7.48 -3.49
N ARG A 58 9.92 6.39 -3.46
CA ARG A 58 11.34 6.35 -3.10
C ARG A 58 12.25 6.06 -4.31
N GLY A 59 11.71 6.22 -5.53
CA GLY A 59 12.45 5.94 -6.77
C GLY A 59 12.47 4.47 -7.20
N HIS A 60 11.80 3.59 -6.45
CA HIS A 60 11.81 2.14 -6.63
C HIS A 60 10.53 1.65 -7.33
N ARG A 61 10.31 2.15 -8.57
CA ARG A 61 9.08 1.91 -9.35
C ARG A 61 8.92 0.45 -9.78
N TYR A 62 10.02 -0.24 -10.12
CA TYR A 62 10.01 -1.55 -10.74
C TYR A 62 10.36 -2.70 -9.78
N GLU A 63 10.69 -2.40 -8.55
CA GLU A 63 11.04 -3.40 -7.54
C GLU A 63 9.90 -4.38 -7.20
N PRO A 64 8.62 -4.00 -7.24
CA PRO A 64 7.54 -4.97 -7.11
C PRO A 64 7.55 -6.06 -8.17
N GLU A 65 7.86 -5.71 -9.44
CA GLU A 65 7.97 -6.65 -10.55
C GLU A 65 9.18 -7.59 -10.35
N LEU A 66 10.33 -7.06 -9.94
CA LEU A 66 11.50 -7.87 -9.59
C LEU A 66 11.19 -8.80 -8.41
N THR A 67 10.50 -8.28 -7.38
CA THR A 67 10.07 -9.08 -6.23
C THR A 67 9.22 -10.26 -6.66
N ALA A 68 8.26 -10.06 -7.57
CA ALA A 68 7.44 -11.15 -8.08
C ALA A 68 8.30 -12.25 -8.74
N GLY A 69 9.31 -11.87 -9.50
CA GLY A 69 10.30 -12.79 -10.08
C GLY A 69 11.10 -13.56 -9.01
N VAL A 70 11.60 -12.85 -8.00
CA VAL A 70 12.33 -13.45 -6.86
C VAL A 70 11.45 -14.45 -6.12
N LEU A 71 10.20 -14.07 -5.80
CA LEU A 71 9.27 -14.96 -5.09
C LEU A 71 8.91 -16.21 -5.91
N ALA A 72 8.76 -16.08 -7.23
CA ALA A 72 8.53 -17.21 -8.13
C ALA A 72 9.75 -18.15 -8.14
N TRP A 73 10.97 -17.60 -8.22
CA TRP A 73 12.20 -18.38 -8.16
C TRP A 73 12.36 -19.12 -6.82
N LEU A 74 12.13 -18.45 -5.69
CA LEU A 74 12.14 -19.07 -4.36
C LEU A 74 11.13 -20.21 -4.24
N LYS A 75 9.90 -19.99 -4.72
CA LYS A 75 8.83 -21.00 -4.74
C LYS A 75 9.23 -22.22 -5.57
N ARG A 76 9.81 -22.02 -6.78
CA ARG A 76 10.30 -23.10 -7.63
C ARG A 76 11.31 -23.98 -6.91
N HIS A 77 12.14 -23.41 -6.04
CA HIS A 77 13.13 -24.12 -5.26
C HIS A 77 12.63 -24.60 -3.88
N GLY A 78 11.32 -24.55 -3.61
CA GLY A 78 10.72 -25.05 -2.37
C GLY A 78 11.12 -24.25 -1.12
N ARG A 79 11.47 -22.96 -1.26
CA ARG A 79 11.83 -22.12 -0.12
C ARG A 79 10.58 -21.67 0.63
N ALA A 80 10.68 -21.62 1.96
CA ALA A 80 9.64 -21.04 2.81
C ALA A 80 9.62 -19.52 2.66
N VAL A 81 8.43 -18.95 2.33
CA VAL A 81 8.27 -17.51 2.12
C VAL A 81 7.11 -17.00 2.98
N VAL A 82 7.38 -16.02 3.83
CA VAL A 82 6.39 -15.23 4.56
C VAL A 82 6.02 -14.02 3.69
N ASN A 83 4.73 -13.68 3.61
CA ASN A 83 4.18 -12.71 2.68
C ASN A 83 4.53 -13.07 1.23
N GLY A 84 4.18 -14.27 0.83
CA GLY A 84 4.49 -14.84 -0.49
C GLY A 84 3.80 -14.14 -1.67
N PRO A 85 3.78 -14.76 -2.85
CA PRO A 85 3.26 -14.13 -4.08
C PRO A 85 1.84 -13.56 -3.94
N LYS A 86 0.92 -14.28 -3.26
CA LYS A 86 -0.45 -13.77 -3.05
C LYS A 86 -0.47 -12.49 -2.22
N ALA A 87 0.36 -12.40 -1.18
CA ALA A 87 0.46 -11.18 -0.37
C ALA A 87 1.02 -10.01 -1.19
N LEU A 88 2.04 -10.24 -2.02
CA LEU A 88 2.55 -9.23 -2.94
C LEU A 88 1.48 -8.76 -3.93
N ASP A 89 0.73 -9.69 -4.52
CA ASP A 89 -0.35 -9.39 -5.47
C ASP A 89 -1.42 -8.47 -4.84
N LEU A 90 -1.76 -8.72 -3.59
CA LEU A 90 -2.73 -7.90 -2.85
C LEU A 90 -2.11 -6.54 -2.44
N GLU A 91 -0.84 -6.51 -2.06
CA GLU A 91 -0.16 -5.26 -1.68
C GLU A 91 -0.13 -4.25 -2.84
N ILE A 92 0.16 -4.71 -4.05
CA ILE A 92 0.40 -3.83 -5.21
C ILE A 92 -0.84 -3.54 -6.05
N SER A 93 -2.02 -4.10 -5.72
CA SER A 93 -3.23 -3.91 -6.53
C SER A 93 -4.51 -3.85 -5.69
N LYS A 94 -5.13 -2.69 -5.65
CA LYS A 94 -6.45 -2.51 -5.02
C LYS A 94 -7.56 -3.29 -5.74
N ILE A 95 -7.45 -3.47 -7.05
CA ILE A 95 -8.40 -4.30 -7.80
C ILE A 95 -8.38 -5.73 -7.25
N ARG A 96 -7.18 -6.30 -7.04
CA ARG A 96 -7.04 -7.66 -6.47
C ARG A 96 -7.51 -7.71 -5.02
N GLN A 97 -7.22 -6.67 -4.22
CA GLN A 97 -7.74 -6.55 -2.84
C GLN A 97 -9.26 -6.63 -2.82
N TYR A 98 -9.95 -5.85 -3.65
CA TYR A 98 -11.42 -5.81 -3.67
C TYR A 98 -12.01 -7.15 -4.10
N GLN A 99 -11.46 -7.77 -5.14
CA GLN A 99 -11.91 -9.09 -5.57
C GLN A 99 -11.71 -10.15 -4.48
N GLU A 100 -10.57 -10.13 -3.79
CA GLU A 100 -10.33 -11.06 -2.68
C GLU A 100 -11.28 -10.82 -1.51
N LEU A 101 -11.52 -9.57 -1.11
CA LEU A 101 -12.46 -9.23 -0.03
C LEU A 101 -13.87 -9.70 -0.34
N GLU A 102 -14.34 -9.52 -1.57
CA GLU A 102 -15.67 -9.98 -2.00
C GLU A 102 -15.80 -11.50 -1.95
N THR A 103 -14.75 -12.29 -2.20
CA THR A 103 -14.80 -13.75 -2.05
C THR A 103 -15.09 -14.21 -0.63
N TYR A 104 -14.80 -13.36 0.35
CA TYR A 104 -15.10 -13.59 1.77
C TYR A 104 -16.39 -12.89 2.22
N GLY A 105 -17.21 -12.35 1.29
CA GLY A 105 -18.45 -11.65 1.61
C GLY A 105 -18.23 -10.27 2.24
N ILE A 106 -17.02 -9.73 2.21
CA ILE A 106 -16.71 -8.40 2.72
C ILE A 106 -17.10 -7.36 1.65
N ARG A 107 -17.95 -6.41 2.02
CA ARG A 107 -18.41 -5.37 1.11
C ARG A 107 -17.30 -4.40 0.77
N VAL A 108 -17.19 -4.06 -0.51
CA VAL A 108 -16.29 -3.02 -1.03
C VAL A 108 -17.09 -1.88 -1.66
N PRO A 109 -16.57 -0.66 -1.73
CA PRO A 109 -17.24 0.44 -2.43
C PRO A 109 -17.38 0.14 -3.93
N LYS A 110 -18.46 0.62 -4.58
CA LYS A 110 -18.58 0.54 -6.03
C LYS A 110 -17.35 1.15 -6.68
N THR A 111 -16.68 0.39 -7.52
CA THR A 111 -15.42 0.80 -8.12
C THR A 111 -15.37 0.45 -9.60
N PHE A 112 -14.91 1.39 -10.39
CA PHE A 112 -14.57 1.22 -11.81
C PHE A 112 -13.07 1.47 -11.99
N CYS A 113 -12.41 0.80 -12.92
CA CYS A 113 -10.99 0.99 -13.20
C CYS A 113 -10.74 1.13 -14.70
N SER A 114 -9.82 2.01 -15.07
CA SER A 114 -9.42 2.19 -16.46
C SER A 114 -8.00 2.75 -16.59
N LEU A 115 -7.42 2.49 -17.76
CA LEU A 115 -6.20 3.16 -18.25
C LEU A 115 -6.55 4.45 -19.00
N ARG A 116 -7.82 4.70 -19.33
CA ARG A 116 -8.26 5.80 -20.17
C ARG A 116 -9.16 6.77 -19.42
N LYS A 117 -8.82 8.06 -19.46
CA LYS A 117 -9.55 9.14 -18.78
C LYS A 117 -11.03 9.22 -19.20
N ASN A 118 -11.31 9.05 -20.50
CA ASN A 118 -12.69 9.12 -21.02
C ASN A 118 -13.59 8.01 -20.46
N ASP A 119 -13.03 6.82 -20.19
CA ASP A 119 -13.81 5.72 -19.58
C ASP A 119 -14.16 6.04 -18.12
N LEU A 120 -13.24 6.72 -17.40
CA LEU A 120 -13.50 7.17 -16.03
C LEU A 120 -14.64 8.22 -16.01
N LEU A 121 -14.64 9.17 -16.95
CA LEU A 121 -15.72 10.15 -17.10
C LEU A 121 -17.06 9.46 -17.36
N ASN A 122 -17.10 8.50 -18.29
CA ASN A 122 -18.33 7.76 -18.58
C ASN A 122 -18.82 6.96 -17.37
N ALA A 123 -17.89 6.34 -16.62
CA ALA A 123 -18.21 5.55 -15.43
C ALA A 123 -18.73 6.39 -14.26
N SER A 124 -18.44 7.69 -14.21
CA SER A 124 -18.94 8.58 -13.16
C SER A 124 -20.48 8.65 -13.13
N ASN A 125 -21.12 8.53 -14.30
CA ASN A 125 -22.57 8.49 -14.42
C ASN A 125 -23.20 7.20 -13.81
N ILE A 126 -22.40 6.12 -13.73
CA ILE A 126 -22.82 4.83 -13.15
C ILE A 126 -22.59 4.80 -11.65
N ILE A 127 -21.44 5.34 -11.21
CA ILE A 127 -21.05 5.36 -9.79
C ILE A 127 -21.88 6.40 -9.02
N GLY A 128 -22.07 7.58 -9.61
CA GLY A 128 -22.70 8.73 -8.97
C GLY A 128 -21.74 9.53 -8.10
N PHE A 129 -22.14 10.76 -7.75
CA PHE A 129 -21.36 11.67 -6.91
C PHE A 129 -21.93 11.70 -5.48
N PRO A 130 -21.10 11.97 -4.45
CA PRO A 130 -19.67 12.19 -4.52
C PRO A 130 -18.88 10.91 -4.79
N LEU A 131 -17.74 11.04 -5.48
CA LEU A 131 -16.83 9.95 -5.77
C LEU A 131 -15.37 10.35 -5.55
N ILE A 132 -14.46 9.38 -5.59
CA ILE A 132 -13.02 9.60 -5.52
C ILE A 132 -12.30 8.97 -6.69
N THR A 133 -11.20 9.60 -7.11
CA THR A 133 -10.15 8.92 -7.87
C THR A 133 -9.09 8.39 -6.92
N LYS A 134 -8.41 7.30 -7.28
CA LYS A 134 -7.25 6.78 -6.56
C LYS A 134 -6.39 5.90 -7.46
N HIS A 135 -5.13 5.77 -7.11
CA HIS A 135 -4.23 4.86 -7.80
C HIS A 135 -4.51 3.40 -7.45
N ASN A 136 -4.43 2.49 -8.42
CA ASN A 136 -4.47 1.06 -8.14
C ASN A 136 -3.26 0.63 -7.29
N ARG A 137 -2.06 1.12 -7.65
CA ARG A 137 -0.84 0.88 -6.90
C ARG A 137 -0.41 2.15 -6.15
N ALA A 138 -0.80 2.27 -4.91
CA ALA A 138 -0.32 3.25 -3.95
C ALA A 138 -0.84 2.92 -2.55
N GLY A 139 -0.21 3.52 -1.54
CA GLY A 139 -0.62 3.44 -0.14
C GLY A 139 -0.89 4.81 0.46
N LYS A 140 -1.20 4.85 1.77
CA LYS A 140 -1.20 6.06 2.62
C LYS A 140 -2.16 7.19 2.21
N GLY A 141 -3.12 6.96 1.31
CA GLY A 141 -4.02 8.00 0.78
C GLY A 141 -3.45 8.81 -0.38
N LEU A 142 -2.22 8.52 -0.83
CA LEU A 142 -1.59 9.23 -1.93
C LEU A 142 -2.41 9.11 -3.22
N GLY A 143 -2.57 10.23 -3.94
CA GLY A 143 -3.33 10.32 -5.19
C GLY A 143 -4.84 10.17 -5.03
N VAL A 144 -5.37 10.19 -3.79
CA VAL A 144 -6.82 10.17 -3.56
C VAL A 144 -7.37 11.59 -3.67
N ARG A 145 -8.34 11.79 -4.57
CA ARG A 145 -9.05 13.07 -4.74
C ARG A 145 -10.55 12.85 -4.77
N LYS A 146 -11.30 13.67 -4.02
CA LYS A 146 -12.76 13.66 -3.97
C LYS A 146 -13.32 14.65 -4.99
N PHE A 147 -14.44 14.28 -5.61
CA PHE A 147 -15.19 15.09 -6.54
C PHE A 147 -16.67 15.05 -6.17
N ASP A 148 -17.29 16.22 -6.12
CA ASP A 148 -18.70 16.37 -5.80
C ASP A 148 -19.58 16.48 -7.04
N ASP A 149 -18.99 16.73 -8.21
CA ASP A 149 -19.69 16.83 -9.50
C ASP A 149 -18.82 16.41 -10.70
N TYR A 150 -19.50 16.27 -11.86
CA TYR A 150 -18.89 15.86 -13.12
C TYR A 150 -17.84 16.86 -13.63
N SER A 151 -18.13 18.16 -13.54
CA SER A 151 -17.25 19.20 -14.09
C SER A 151 -15.92 19.25 -13.34
N ALA A 152 -15.96 19.10 -12.03
CA ALA A 152 -14.74 19.03 -11.21
C ALA A 152 -13.87 17.82 -11.57
N LEU A 153 -14.49 16.65 -11.78
CA LEU A 153 -13.81 15.43 -12.23
C LEU A 153 -13.20 15.62 -13.62
N GLU A 154 -13.99 16.13 -14.59
CA GLU A 154 -13.56 16.35 -15.96
C GLU A 154 -12.38 17.32 -16.03
N ASN A 155 -12.46 18.46 -15.32
CA ASN A 155 -11.38 19.42 -15.24
C ASN A 155 -10.09 18.80 -14.69
N TYR A 156 -10.18 18.01 -13.62
CA TYR A 156 -9.02 17.32 -13.06
C TYR A 156 -8.42 16.34 -14.06
N LEU A 157 -9.22 15.45 -14.65
CA LEU A 157 -8.73 14.44 -15.57
C LEU A 157 -8.05 15.05 -16.82
N ASN A 158 -8.46 16.26 -17.21
CA ASN A 158 -7.88 16.97 -18.36
C ASN A 158 -6.76 17.94 -17.99
N SER A 159 -6.48 18.14 -16.70
CA SER A 159 -5.44 19.04 -16.23
C SER A 159 -4.06 18.38 -16.16
N ASP A 160 -3.01 19.21 -16.09
CA ASP A 160 -1.65 18.77 -15.86
C ASP A 160 -1.43 18.24 -14.42
N SER A 161 -2.39 18.51 -13.51
CA SER A 161 -2.36 17.99 -12.14
C SER A 161 -2.85 16.54 -12.03
N PHE A 162 -3.28 15.92 -13.13
CA PHE A 162 -3.66 14.51 -13.14
C PHE A 162 -2.44 13.62 -13.01
N GLU A 163 -2.39 12.87 -11.92
CA GLU A 163 -1.33 11.92 -11.64
C GLU A 163 -1.74 10.50 -12.04
N ASN A 164 -0.93 9.87 -12.89
CA ASN A 164 -1.12 8.46 -13.23
C ASN A 164 -0.67 7.56 -12.09
N SER A 165 -1.42 6.48 -11.85
CA SER A 165 -0.93 5.38 -11.02
C SER A 165 0.39 4.83 -11.55
N PRO A 166 1.31 4.35 -10.69
CA PRO A 166 2.56 3.71 -11.14
C PRO A 166 2.38 2.56 -12.12
N ASP A 167 1.24 1.89 -12.10
CA ASP A 167 0.85 0.82 -13.04
C ASP A 167 -0.08 1.30 -14.15
N GLY A 168 -0.32 2.60 -14.24
CA GLY A 168 -1.20 3.23 -15.24
C GLY A 168 -2.70 3.09 -14.96
N ILE A 169 -3.11 2.35 -13.94
CA ILE A 169 -4.53 2.05 -13.68
C ILE A 169 -5.09 3.02 -12.65
N THR A 170 -6.05 3.84 -13.05
CA THR A 170 -6.80 4.72 -12.14
C THR A 170 -8.12 4.07 -11.76
N LEU A 171 -8.45 4.13 -10.48
CA LEU A 171 -9.75 3.73 -9.95
C LEU A 171 -10.64 4.96 -9.80
N LEU A 172 -11.89 4.81 -10.20
CA LEU A 172 -12.99 5.70 -9.86
C LEU A 172 -13.90 4.96 -8.89
N GLN A 173 -14.11 5.51 -7.70
CA GLN A 173 -14.75 4.79 -6.61
C GLN A 173 -15.80 5.65 -5.92
N GLN A 174 -16.89 5.02 -5.53
CA GLN A 174 -17.90 5.62 -4.65
C GLN A 174 -17.23 6.19 -3.39
N TYR A 175 -17.49 7.45 -3.08
CA TYR A 175 -17.07 8.02 -1.80
C TYR A 175 -18.00 7.53 -0.68
N ILE A 176 -17.40 6.95 0.36
CA ILE A 176 -18.10 6.56 1.58
C ILE A 176 -17.77 7.58 2.66
N GLN A 177 -18.73 8.38 3.05
CA GLN A 177 -18.53 9.35 4.11
C GLN A 177 -18.57 8.65 5.47
N SER A 178 -17.50 8.82 6.25
CA SER A 178 -17.49 8.40 7.64
C SER A 178 -18.33 9.38 8.49
N PRO A 179 -19.23 8.91 9.37
CA PRO A 179 -19.99 9.77 10.25
C PRO A 179 -19.14 10.59 11.21
N SER A 180 -17.99 10.04 11.63
CA SER A 180 -17.05 10.64 12.60
C SER A 180 -15.92 11.41 11.96
N GLN A 181 -15.86 11.48 10.61
CA GLN A 181 -14.68 12.00 9.89
C GLN A 181 -13.38 11.28 10.29
N SER A 182 -13.49 10.01 10.62
CA SER A 182 -12.36 9.14 10.96
C SER A 182 -12.44 7.82 10.25
N ILE A 183 -11.35 7.09 10.19
CA ILE A 183 -11.29 5.69 9.80
C ILE A 183 -10.65 4.89 10.92
N THR A 184 -11.04 3.62 11.04
CA THR A 184 -10.40 2.69 11.97
C THR A 184 -9.50 1.73 11.20
N ARG A 185 -8.22 1.68 11.59
CA ARG A 185 -7.26 0.69 11.11
C ARG A 185 -7.13 -0.41 12.16
N MET A 186 -7.30 -1.65 11.73
CA MET A 186 -7.10 -2.82 12.59
C MET A 186 -5.80 -3.50 12.18
N GLU A 187 -4.92 -3.71 13.15
CA GLU A 187 -3.62 -4.35 12.92
C GLU A 187 -3.67 -5.80 13.39
N PHE A 188 -3.19 -6.69 12.52
CA PHE A 188 -3.13 -8.13 12.78
C PHE A 188 -1.74 -8.66 12.55
N VAL A 189 -1.28 -9.55 13.41
CA VAL A 189 -0.04 -10.31 13.24
C VAL A 189 -0.37 -11.79 13.36
N ASN A 190 0.02 -12.57 12.35
CA ASN A 190 -0.24 -14.01 12.31
C ASN A 190 -1.72 -14.36 12.59
N SER A 191 -2.65 -13.66 11.94
CA SER A 191 -4.12 -13.80 12.09
C SER A 191 -4.66 -13.46 13.50
N LYS A 192 -3.86 -12.88 14.36
CA LYS A 192 -4.29 -12.41 15.67
C LYS A 192 -4.43 -10.90 15.64
N PHE A 193 -5.54 -10.39 16.15
CA PHE A 193 -5.73 -8.97 16.38
C PHE A 193 -4.69 -8.47 17.38
N LEU A 194 -4.06 -7.34 17.08
CA LEU A 194 -3.03 -6.73 17.90
C LEU A 194 -3.56 -5.45 18.58
N TYR A 195 -4.01 -4.50 17.79
CA TYR A 195 -4.64 -3.25 18.25
C TYR A 195 -5.40 -2.60 17.09
N SER A 196 -6.19 -1.58 17.39
CA SER A 196 -6.77 -0.69 16.39
C SER A 196 -6.34 0.75 16.59
N VAL A 197 -6.35 1.51 15.51
CA VAL A 197 -6.02 2.93 15.49
C VAL A 197 -7.14 3.69 14.80
N GLU A 198 -7.75 4.64 15.50
CA GLU A 198 -8.61 5.63 14.88
C GLU A 198 -7.76 6.74 14.27
N VAL A 199 -8.00 7.05 13.02
CA VAL A 199 -7.29 8.07 12.25
C VAL A 199 -8.26 9.17 11.86
N ASP A 200 -8.03 10.39 12.31
CA ASP A 200 -8.78 11.57 11.89
C ASP A 200 -8.53 11.85 10.39
N THR A 201 -9.61 11.96 9.62
CA THR A 201 -9.60 12.24 8.18
C THR A 201 -10.27 13.58 7.84
N SER A 202 -10.51 14.44 8.84
CA SER A 202 -11.15 15.74 8.66
C SER A 202 -10.35 16.67 7.74
N GLU A 203 -9.02 16.56 7.71
CA GLU A 203 -8.10 17.37 6.90
C GLU A 203 -7.71 16.72 5.57
N GLY A 204 -8.19 15.50 5.26
CA GLY A 204 -7.91 14.82 3.99
C GLY A 204 -7.64 13.34 4.11
N PHE A 205 -7.18 12.75 2.99
CA PHE A 205 -7.02 11.30 2.85
C PHE A 205 -5.62 10.77 3.20
N GLU A 206 -4.67 11.63 3.52
CA GLU A 206 -3.32 11.20 3.88
C GLU A 206 -3.31 10.57 5.27
N LEU A 207 -2.97 9.30 5.32
CA LEU A 207 -3.11 8.46 6.50
C LEU A 207 -1.78 8.23 7.26
N CYS A 208 -0.67 8.84 6.83
CA CYS A 208 0.63 8.59 7.44
C CYS A 208 1.51 9.85 7.41
N PRO A 209 1.53 10.65 8.47
CA PRO A 209 2.37 11.85 8.55
C PRO A 209 3.85 11.55 8.86
N ALA A 210 4.23 10.30 9.17
CA ALA A 210 5.59 9.99 9.60
C ALA A 210 6.68 10.42 8.60
N GLU A 211 6.38 10.44 7.28
CA GLU A 211 7.33 10.91 6.26
C GLU A 211 7.28 12.45 6.07
N ALA A 212 6.17 13.09 6.43
CA ALA A 212 6.06 14.54 6.40
C ALA A 212 6.75 15.21 7.61
N CYS A 213 6.80 14.52 8.75
CA CYS A 213 7.49 15.03 9.94
C CYS A 213 9.02 14.98 9.84
N GLU A 214 9.60 14.16 8.96
CA GLU A 214 11.06 14.09 8.77
C GLU A 214 11.59 15.19 7.84
N LEU A 215 10.74 15.79 7.00
CA LEU A 215 11.14 16.81 6.02
C LEU A 215 10.96 18.25 6.50
N GLU A 216 10.22 18.47 7.58
CA GLU A 216 10.03 19.81 8.14
C GLU A 216 10.43 19.84 9.63
N SER A 217 11.45 20.65 9.93
CA SER A 217 11.87 20.96 11.31
C SER A 217 10.81 21.72 12.14
N ASN A 218 9.56 21.73 11.71
CA ASN A 218 8.40 22.29 12.38
C ASN A 218 7.26 21.27 12.41
N CYS A 219 7.40 20.25 13.24
CA CYS A 219 6.22 19.51 13.68
C CYS A 219 5.43 20.46 14.60
N PRO A 220 4.15 20.79 14.32
CA PRO A 220 3.36 21.61 15.25
C PRO A 220 3.24 20.83 16.56
N THR A 221 3.99 21.24 17.55
CA THR A 221 3.78 20.87 18.95
C THR A 221 2.49 21.54 19.37
N GLU A 222 1.44 20.76 19.60
CA GLU A 222 0.16 21.19 20.17
C GLU A 222 -1.01 21.37 19.19
N GLU A 223 -1.39 20.39 18.36
CA GLU A 223 -2.82 20.34 17.98
C GLU A 223 -3.20 18.96 17.46
N ARG A 224 -4.12 18.29 18.19
CA ARG A 224 -4.84 17.04 17.89
C ARG A 224 -3.98 15.89 17.37
N ASN A 225 -3.77 14.93 18.23
CA ASN A 225 -3.17 13.65 17.85
C ASN A 225 -4.05 13.02 16.75
N LYS A 226 -3.62 13.07 15.49
CA LYS A 226 -4.35 12.51 14.34
C LYS A 226 -4.62 11.01 14.50
N PHE A 227 -3.91 10.36 15.42
CA PHE A 227 -3.98 8.92 15.68
C PHE A 227 -4.33 8.66 17.15
N THR A 228 -5.37 7.88 17.36
CA THR A 228 -5.77 7.39 18.69
C THR A 228 -5.72 5.88 18.71
N ILE A 229 -4.87 5.31 19.58
CA ILE A 229 -4.83 3.85 19.77
C ILE A 229 -6.03 3.44 20.61
N LEU A 230 -6.83 2.52 20.07
CA LEU A 230 -7.94 1.90 20.76
C LEU A 230 -7.47 0.54 21.28
N GLN A 231 -7.56 0.34 22.58
CA GLN A 231 -7.08 -0.90 23.23
C GLN A 231 -8.08 -2.06 23.12
N GLU A 232 -9.36 -1.76 22.89
CA GLU A 232 -10.44 -2.74 22.74
C GLU A 232 -11.35 -2.34 21.57
N PHE A 233 -11.92 -3.35 20.89
CA PHE A 233 -12.91 -3.18 19.82
C PHE A 233 -14.10 -4.11 20.06
#